data_59d51a13ad7411ea7635231cd87be679
#
_entry.id   59d51a13ad7411ea7635231cd87be679
#
_cell.length_a   1.000
_cell.length_b   1.000
_cell.length_c   1.000
_cell.angle_alpha   90.00
_cell.angle_beta   90.00
_cell.angle_gamma   90.00
#
_symmetry.space_group_name_H-M   'P 1'
#
loop_
_entity.id
_entity.type
_entity.pdbx_description
1 polymer ?
#
loop_
_entity_poly.entity_id
_entity_poly.type
_entity_poly.pdbx_seq_one_letter_code
_entity_poly.pdbx_strand_id
1 'polypeptide(L)'
;ACGTSYHAGMVARYWLERYAGVPVQVEVASEYRYRHPVVPEGTLFVTLSQSGETADTLAALRFAKTLGYVGTLAICNVPGSSLVRESDMSLMTRAGPEIGVASTKAFTTQLIALLLLTLSVSKAKGQPEQP
;
A
#
# COMPACT_ATOMS: atom_id res chain seq x y z
N ALA A 1 2.92 6.45 0.39
CA ALA A 1 3.17 6.23 1.82
C ALA A 1 4.18 7.23 2.36
N CYS A 2 4.25 7.37 3.66
CA CYS A 2 5.18 8.26 4.35
C CYS A 2 5.85 7.51 5.51
N GLY A 3 7.03 7.99 5.91
CA GLY A 3 7.72 7.48 7.10
C GLY A 3 7.98 5.99 7.06
N THR A 4 7.68 5.31 8.17
CA THR A 4 7.90 3.87 8.32
C THR A 4 7.13 3.06 7.27
N SER A 5 5.94 3.52 6.89
CA SER A 5 5.16 2.85 5.85
C SER A 5 5.85 2.88 4.49
N TYR A 6 6.61 3.94 4.21
CA TYR A 6 7.40 4.00 2.99
C TYR A 6 8.43 2.87 2.94
N HIS A 7 9.11 2.61 4.07
CA HIS A 7 10.07 1.52 4.15
C HIS A 7 9.42 0.15 3.97
N ALA A 8 8.24 -0.05 4.52
CA ALA A 8 7.48 -1.28 4.29
C ALA A 8 7.17 -1.46 2.81
N GLY A 9 6.81 -0.36 2.13
CA GLY A 9 6.58 -0.38 0.69
C GLY A 9 7.81 -0.79 -0.11
N MET A 10 9.00 -0.35 0.32
CA MET A 10 10.25 -0.73 -0.35
C MET A 10 10.52 -2.23 -0.24
N VAL A 11 10.23 -2.84 0.91
CA VAL A 11 10.33 -4.29 1.08
C VAL A 11 9.33 -5.00 0.17
N ALA A 12 8.10 -4.51 0.13
CA ALA A 12 7.06 -5.10 -0.72
C ALA A 12 7.42 -5.04 -2.20
N ARG A 13 8.07 -3.96 -2.63
CA ARG A 13 8.56 -3.84 -4.00
C ARG A 13 9.45 -5.01 -4.36
N TYR A 14 10.41 -5.33 -3.48
CA TYR A 14 11.31 -6.44 -3.70
C TYR A 14 10.54 -7.77 -3.82
N TRP A 15 9.60 -8.01 -2.90
CA TRP A 15 8.81 -9.23 -2.90
C TRP A 15 7.95 -9.37 -4.15
N LEU A 16 7.25 -8.31 -4.53
CA LEU A 16 6.35 -8.34 -5.69
C LEU A 16 7.11 -8.55 -6.99
N GLU A 17 8.27 -7.90 -7.13
CA GLU A 17 9.08 -8.08 -8.33
C GLU A 17 9.67 -9.48 -8.40
N ARG A 18 10.14 -10.00 -7.25
CA ARG A 18 10.78 -11.31 -7.23
C ARG A 18 9.80 -12.47 -7.31
N TYR A 19 8.72 -12.44 -6.53
CA TYR A 19 7.83 -13.59 -6.38
C TYR A 19 6.58 -13.50 -7.22
N ALA A 20 6.14 -12.32 -7.59
CA ALA A 20 4.95 -12.14 -8.41
C ALA A 20 5.26 -11.67 -9.83
N GLY A 21 6.47 -11.24 -10.11
CA GLY A 21 6.86 -10.76 -11.43
C GLY A 21 6.13 -9.49 -11.84
N VAL A 22 5.78 -8.64 -10.88
CA VAL A 22 5.02 -7.41 -11.12
C VAL A 22 5.94 -6.20 -10.93
N PRO A 23 6.01 -5.28 -11.89
CA PRO A 23 6.77 -4.05 -11.69
C PRO A 23 6.10 -3.18 -10.64
N VAL A 24 6.89 -2.58 -9.75
CA VAL A 24 6.39 -1.79 -8.63
C VAL A 24 7.16 -0.49 -8.53
N GLN A 25 6.45 0.60 -8.29
CA GLN A 25 7.06 1.88 -7.92
C GLN A 25 6.58 2.26 -6.53
N VAL A 26 7.50 2.70 -5.67
CA VAL A 26 7.20 3.15 -4.33
C VAL A 26 7.46 4.64 -4.26
N GLU A 27 6.48 5.39 -3.80
CA GLU A 27 6.52 6.85 -3.79
C GLU A 27 6.29 7.39 -2.39
N VAL A 28 6.93 8.51 -2.08
CA VAL A 28 6.60 9.28 -0.89
C VAL A 28 5.35 10.08 -1.20
N ALA A 29 4.32 9.95 -0.37
CA ALA A 29 3.02 10.55 -0.66
C ALA A 29 3.08 12.08 -0.82
N SER A 30 3.90 12.75 0.00
CA SER A 30 4.04 14.19 -0.08
C SER A 30 4.61 14.70 -1.40
N GLU A 31 5.37 13.86 -2.09
CA GLU A 31 5.96 14.21 -3.39
C GLU A 31 5.06 13.77 -4.54
N TYR A 32 4.39 12.65 -4.42
CA TYR A 32 3.58 12.07 -5.48
C TYR A 32 2.50 13.03 -5.96
N ARG A 33 1.84 13.72 -5.05
CA ARG A 33 0.73 14.62 -5.38
C ARG A 33 1.12 15.79 -6.26
N TYR A 34 2.42 16.06 -6.40
CA TYR A 34 2.93 17.18 -7.22
C TYR A 34 3.59 16.71 -8.52
N ARG A 35 3.62 15.42 -8.77
CA ARG A 35 4.19 14.87 -10.00
C ARG A 35 3.15 14.78 -11.10
N HIS A 36 3.67 14.54 -12.32
CA HIS A 36 2.86 14.11 -13.45
C HIS A 36 3.22 12.66 -13.78
N PRO A 37 2.71 11.70 -13.03
CA PRO A 37 3.12 10.31 -13.20
C PRO A 37 2.56 9.72 -14.49
N VAL A 38 3.35 8.83 -15.09
CA VAL A 38 2.88 7.99 -16.18
C VAL A 38 2.30 6.72 -15.54
N VAL A 39 1.04 6.44 -15.81
CA VAL A 39 0.36 5.29 -15.24
C VAL A 39 0.17 4.23 -16.32
N PRO A 40 0.98 3.15 -16.29
CA PRO A 40 0.78 2.06 -17.25
C PRO A 40 -0.61 1.43 -17.08
N GLU A 41 -1.18 0.97 -18.18
CA GLU A 41 -2.47 0.29 -18.15
C GLU A 41 -2.41 -0.92 -17.22
N GLY A 42 -3.46 -1.11 -16.43
CA GLY A 42 -3.53 -2.24 -15.51
C GLY A 42 -2.82 -2.03 -14.17
N THR A 43 -2.46 -0.81 -13.84
CA THR A 43 -1.74 -0.50 -12.59
C THR A 43 -2.71 -0.30 -11.43
N LEU A 44 -2.42 -0.93 -10.29
CA LEU A 44 -3.15 -0.76 -9.05
C LEU A 44 -2.44 0.27 -8.17
N PHE A 45 -3.20 1.18 -7.58
CA PHE A 45 -2.65 2.17 -6.65
C PHE A 45 -2.87 1.68 -5.22
N VAL A 46 -1.78 1.57 -4.45
CA VAL A 46 -1.82 1.06 -3.07
C VAL A 46 -1.37 2.15 -2.10
N THR A 47 -2.17 2.39 -1.07
CA THR A 47 -1.80 3.29 0.02
C THR A 47 -1.47 2.49 1.27
N LEU A 48 -0.45 2.95 1.99
CA LEU A 48 -0.05 2.36 3.27
C LEU A 48 -0.14 3.45 4.33
N SER A 49 -0.92 3.22 5.38
CA SER A 49 -1.04 4.16 6.47
C SER A 49 -1.52 3.45 7.72
N GLN A 50 -0.97 3.81 8.88
CA GLN A 50 -1.44 3.27 10.15
C GLN A 50 -2.81 3.85 10.50
N SER A 51 -2.94 5.16 10.49
CA SER A 51 -4.17 5.84 10.90
C SER A 51 -5.25 5.86 9.81
N GLY A 52 -4.85 5.84 8.56
CA GLY A 52 -5.75 6.06 7.43
C GLY A 52 -6.20 7.51 7.29
N GLU A 53 -5.58 8.42 8.04
CA GLU A 53 -5.94 9.84 8.03
C GLU A 53 -4.77 10.76 7.70
N THR A 54 -3.63 10.20 7.28
CA THR A 54 -2.45 11.01 6.91
C THR A 54 -2.80 11.91 5.73
N ALA A 55 -2.66 13.22 5.93
CA ALA A 55 -3.09 14.21 4.94
C ALA A 55 -2.45 14.03 3.58
N ASP A 56 -1.14 13.80 3.55
CA ASP A 56 -0.42 13.63 2.28
C ASP A 56 -0.84 12.34 1.56
N THR A 57 -1.08 11.26 2.30
CA THR A 57 -1.53 10.01 1.71
C THR A 57 -2.94 10.13 1.14
N LEU A 58 -3.83 10.82 1.87
CA LEU A 58 -5.18 11.10 1.37
C LEU A 58 -5.14 11.96 0.11
N ALA A 59 -4.30 12.99 0.10
CA ALA A 59 -4.16 13.85 -1.07
C ALA A 59 -3.63 13.06 -2.26
N ALA A 60 -2.66 12.17 -2.04
CA ALA A 60 -2.13 11.31 -3.09
C ALA A 60 -3.20 10.37 -3.64
N LEU A 61 -4.01 9.77 -2.77
CA LEU A 61 -5.11 8.91 -3.19
C LEU A 61 -6.11 9.67 -4.06
N ARG A 62 -6.52 10.85 -3.62
CA ARG A 62 -7.49 11.67 -4.36
C ARG A 62 -6.94 12.09 -5.72
N PHE A 63 -5.67 12.43 -5.78
CA PHE A 63 -5.00 12.73 -7.04
C PHE A 63 -4.96 11.50 -7.93
N ALA A 64 -4.60 10.33 -7.39
CA ALA A 64 -4.53 9.09 -8.16
C ALA A 64 -5.89 8.71 -8.77
N LYS A 65 -6.97 9.02 -8.09
CA LYS A 65 -8.32 8.71 -8.60
C LYS A 65 -8.67 9.50 -9.86
N THR A 66 -7.93 10.56 -10.16
CA THR A 66 -8.10 11.32 -11.41
C THR A 66 -7.26 10.75 -12.55
N LEU A 67 -6.43 9.76 -12.26
CA LEU A 67 -5.52 9.13 -13.22
C LEU A 67 -6.09 7.78 -13.67
N GLY A 68 -5.33 7.06 -14.48
CA GLY A 68 -5.82 5.83 -15.12
C GLY A 68 -5.55 4.53 -14.38
N TYR A 69 -5.55 4.54 -13.04
CA TYR A 69 -5.38 3.29 -12.28
C TYR A 69 -6.61 2.40 -12.38
N VAL A 70 -6.40 1.08 -12.37
CA VAL A 70 -7.51 0.12 -12.43
C VAL A 70 -8.29 0.05 -11.13
N GLY A 71 -7.69 0.47 -10.02
CA GLY A 71 -8.34 0.49 -8.73
C GLY A 71 -7.42 1.01 -7.66
N THR A 72 -7.94 1.16 -6.45
CA THR A 72 -7.19 1.64 -5.30
C THR A 72 -7.38 0.66 -4.13
N LEU A 73 -6.28 0.36 -3.45
CA LEU A 73 -6.25 -0.51 -2.29
C LEU A 73 -5.63 0.23 -1.12
N ALA A 74 -6.30 0.26 0.02
CA ALA A 74 -5.76 0.84 1.24
C ALA A 74 -5.32 -0.27 2.20
N ILE A 75 -4.08 -0.21 2.64
CA ILE A 75 -3.58 -1.09 3.70
C ILE A 75 -3.45 -0.22 4.95
N CYS A 76 -4.31 -0.47 5.93
CA CYS A 76 -4.54 0.45 7.03
C CYS A 76 -4.93 -0.31 8.29
N ASN A 77 -4.67 0.27 9.45
CA ASN A 77 -5.02 -0.35 10.73
C ASN A 77 -6.39 0.09 11.26
N VAL A 78 -6.93 1.22 10.78
CA VAL A 78 -8.17 1.76 11.33
C VAL A 78 -9.32 1.55 10.36
N PRO A 79 -10.27 0.65 10.67
CA PRO A 79 -11.46 0.48 9.83
C PRO A 79 -12.32 1.74 9.88
N GLY A 80 -12.96 2.08 8.77
CA GLY A 80 -13.78 3.29 8.70
C GLY A 80 -13.00 4.58 8.57
N SER A 81 -11.68 4.53 8.47
CA SER A 81 -10.86 5.71 8.23
C SER A 81 -11.10 6.28 6.84
N SER A 82 -10.65 7.50 6.60
CA SER A 82 -10.84 8.15 5.30
C SER A 82 -10.23 7.38 4.16
N LEU A 83 -9.00 6.84 4.32
CA LEU A 83 -8.39 6.02 3.29
C LEU A 83 -9.22 4.80 2.94
N VAL A 84 -9.74 4.11 3.96
CA VAL A 84 -10.57 2.92 3.75
C VAL A 84 -11.86 3.28 3.02
N ARG A 85 -12.52 4.35 3.45
CA ARG A 85 -13.80 4.77 2.86
C ARG A 85 -13.66 5.25 1.42
N GLU A 86 -12.51 5.84 1.08
CA GLU A 86 -12.29 6.43 -0.23
C GLU A 86 -11.59 5.49 -1.22
N SER A 87 -11.15 4.33 -0.77
CA SER A 87 -10.50 3.34 -1.63
C SER A 87 -11.49 2.28 -2.10
N ASP A 88 -11.20 1.67 -3.26
CA ASP A 88 -12.06 0.63 -3.80
C ASP A 88 -12.01 -0.64 -2.95
N MET A 89 -10.83 -0.94 -2.40
CA MET A 89 -10.60 -2.12 -1.57
C MET A 89 -9.77 -1.74 -0.37
N SER A 90 -9.82 -2.55 0.68
CA SER A 90 -9.01 -2.33 1.87
C SER A 90 -8.53 -3.64 2.46
N LEU A 91 -7.36 -3.59 3.09
CA LEU A 91 -6.78 -4.70 3.83
C LEU A 91 -6.38 -4.17 5.20
N MET A 92 -6.99 -4.71 6.26
CA MET A 92 -6.74 -4.25 7.62
C MET A 92 -5.53 -4.96 8.20
N THR A 93 -4.60 -4.19 8.77
CA THR A 93 -3.40 -4.77 9.40
C THR A 93 -3.68 -5.34 10.79
N ARG A 94 -4.71 -4.82 11.46
CA ARG A 94 -5.16 -5.30 12.78
C ARG A 94 -4.06 -5.27 13.83
N ALA A 95 -3.26 -4.20 13.83
CA ALA A 95 -2.16 -4.05 14.78
C ALA A 95 -2.67 -3.70 16.19
N GLY A 96 -3.90 -3.27 16.32
CA GLY A 96 -4.44 -2.78 17.58
C GLY A 96 -4.02 -1.36 17.90
N PRO A 97 -4.34 -0.85 19.08
CA PRO A 97 -3.98 0.50 19.47
C PRO A 97 -2.47 0.69 19.55
N GLU A 98 -2.00 1.88 19.21
CA GLU A 98 -0.59 2.21 19.30
C GLU A 98 -0.27 2.63 20.73
N ILE A 99 0.54 1.82 21.42
CA ILE A 99 1.00 2.09 22.77
C ILE A 99 2.47 1.71 22.86
N GLY A 100 3.33 2.64 23.28
CA GLY A 100 4.75 2.36 23.45
C GLY A 100 5.47 2.11 22.12
N VAL A 101 5.92 0.87 21.89
CA VAL A 101 6.67 0.50 20.67
C VAL A 101 5.76 0.30 19.44
N ALA A 102 4.74 1.11 19.34
CA ALA A 102 3.73 1.01 18.30
C ALA A 102 4.29 1.06 16.88
N SER A 103 5.35 1.85 16.64
CA SER A 103 5.96 1.95 15.31
C SER A 103 6.46 0.60 14.81
N THR A 104 7.12 -0.18 15.68
CA THR A 104 7.63 -1.49 15.32
C THR A 104 6.49 -2.45 15.02
N LYS A 105 5.45 -2.44 15.85
CA LYS A 105 4.28 -3.29 15.65
C LYS A 105 3.56 -2.92 14.35
N ALA A 106 3.36 -1.65 14.10
CA ALA A 106 2.71 -1.18 12.88
C ALA A 106 3.51 -1.58 11.63
N PHE A 107 4.83 -1.43 11.69
CA PHE A 107 5.69 -1.81 10.57
C PHE A 107 5.59 -3.31 10.29
N THR A 108 5.68 -4.15 11.33
CA THR A 108 5.60 -5.59 11.19
C THR A 108 4.27 -6.05 10.61
N THR A 109 3.15 -5.48 11.10
CA THR A 109 1.83 -5.86 10.58
C THR A 109 1.63 -5.40 9.14
N GLN A 110 2.19 -4.27 8.76
CA GLN A 110 2.17 -3.85 7.37
C GLN A 110 2.96 -4.79 6.48
N LEU A 111 4.13 -5.26 6.94
CA LEU A 111 4.92 -6.23 6.19
C LEU A 111 4.15 -7.53 5.99
N ILE A 112 3.45 -8.02 7.01
CA ILE A 112 2.64 -9.23 6.91
C ILE A 112 1.53 -9.04 5.87
N ALA A 113 0.83 -7.91 5.93
CA ALA A 113 -0.22 -7.61 4.97
C ALA A 113 0.32 -7.55 3.53
N LEU A 114 1.48 -6.94 3.37
CA LEU A 114 2.13 -6.84 2.06
C LEU A 114 2.62 -8.19 1.55
N LEU A 115 3.08 -9.06 2.45
CA LEU A 115 3.45 -10.42 2.07
C LEU A 115 2.23 -11.20 1.59
N LEU A 116 1.10 -11.08 2.30
CA LEU A 116 -0.15 -11.71 1.87
C LEU A 116 -0.60 -11.18 0.51
N LEU A 117 -0.47 -9.88 0.29
CA LEU A 117 -0.77 -9.30 -1.02
C LEU A 117 0.13 -9.88 -2.09
N THR A 118 1.42 -10.01 -1.82
CA THR A 118 2.40 -10.57 -2.76
C THR A 118 2.02 -12.00 -3.13
N LEU A 119 1.69 -12.82 -2.14
CA LEU A 119 1.30 -14.21 -2.39
C LEU A 119 0.00 -14.29 -3.19
N SER A 120 -0.96 -13.41 -2.88
CA SER A 120 -2.23 -13.37 -3.62
C SER A 120 -2.03 -12.99 -5.08
N VAL A 121 -1.18 -12.00 -5.34
CA VAL A 121 -0.88 -11.58 -6.72
C VAL A 121 -0.12 -12.67 -7.46
N SER A 122 0.86 -13.30 -6.81
CA SER A 122 1.63 -14.40 -7.40
C SER A 122 0.72 -15.55 -7.80
N LYS A 123 -0.21 -15.92 -6.94
CA LYS A 123 -1.17 -16.98 -7.21
C LYS A 123 -2.10 -16.60 -8.37
N ALA A 124 -2.59 -15.38 -8.38
CA ALA A 124 -3.49 -14.90 -9.43
C ALA A 124 -2.81 -14.88 -10.79
N LYS A 125 -1.50 -14.67 -10.83
CA LYS A 125 -0.72 -14.70 -12.07
C LYS A 125 -0.27 -16.10 -12.45
N GLY A 126 -0.62 -17.11 -11.66
CA GLY A 126 -0.25 -18.49 -11.93
C GLY A 126 1.20 -18.84 -11.64
N GLN A 127 1.90 -18.02 -10.88
CA GLN A 127 3.28 -18.28 -10.48
C GLN A 127 3.32 -19.17 -9.24
N PRO A 128 4.39 -20.00 -9.09
CA PRO A 128 4.52 -20.81 -7.89
C PRO A 128 4.70 -19.94 -6.64
N GLU A 129 4.15 -20.40 -5.53
CA GLU A 129 4.36 -19.75 -4.24
C GLU A 129 5.72 -20.18 -3.71
N GLN A 130 6.73 -19.35 -3.96
CA GLN A 130 8.10 -19.63 -3.54
C GLN A 130 8.58 -18.57 -2.59
N PRO A 131 9.18 -18.97 -1.47
CA PRO A 131 9.86 -18.01 -0.61
C PRO A 131 11.12 -17.44 -1.24
#